data_60d98d6384df685c225cc72230990a99
#
_entry.id   60d98d6384df685c225cc72230990a99
#
_cell.length_a   1.000
_cell.length_b   1.000
_cell.length_c   1.000
_cell.angle_alpha   90.00
_cell.angle_beta   90.00
_cell.angle_gamma   90.00
#
_symmetry.space_group_name_H-M   'P 1'
#
loop_
_entity.id
_entity.type
_entity.pdbx_description
1 polymer ?
#
loop_
_entity_poly.entity_id
_entity_poly.type
_entity_poly.pdbx_seq_one_letter_code
_entity_poly.pdbx_strand_id
1 'polypeptide(L)'
;MKIKPLILISAVISMTGSACVSTQKYKDMTTARDHYMSEYQNLKAVEQENEALKSQLRVAENQLKLVQDGLEKQKKDLARLQTESKEMAARYDSVLGENSQLLSNYSTDKMNLQEKLAANEEQVRQQERQLLGLENTLGMQSYDMQSIQSNLASREQRVAQLEKLLAEKEAQMAKLRLSLQQALTGISDAGLSLTERNGKIYISLSQNLLFKSGSDEVDPSGKKALTLLAKALSDNPDIEIIVEGHTDDAGGVDYNWDLSTRRATSVVKQLAINGVPPSRLTAAGRGMHHPIMPNNSAENKAKNRRTEIILSPNLDKLIELLK
;
A
#
# COMPACT_ATOMS: atom_id res chain seq x y z
N MET A 1 5.39 19.75 -22.15
CA MET A 1 6.50 20.52 -22.74
C MET A 1 6.97 19.75 -23.96
N LYS A 2 6.70 20.26 -25.16
CA LYS A 2 7.00 19.57 -26.43
C LYS A 2 8.49 19.74 -26.74
N ILE A 3 9.26 18.67 -26.66
CA ILE A 3 10.64 18.65 -27.13
C ILE A 3 10.61 18.39 -28.63
N LYS A 4 11.05 19.37 -29.42
CA LYS A 4 11.19 19.24 -30.86
C LYS A 4 12.38 18.32 -31.17
N PRO A 5 12.26 17.40 -32.13
CA PRO A 5 13.42 16.64 -32.58
C PRO A 5 14.38 17.54 -33.35
N LEU A 6 15.62 17.56 -32.94
CA LEU A 6 16.72 18.21 -33.65
C LEU A 6 17.09 17.33 -34.84
N ILE A 7 16.71 17.79 -36.06
CA ILE A 7 17.09 17.13 -37.30
C ILE A 7 18.56 17.45 -37.56
N LEU A 8 19.40 16.45 -37.47
CA LEU A 8 20.81 16.51 -37.89
C LEU A 8 20.83 16.33 -39.43
N ILE A 9 21.03 17.43 -40.12
CA ILE A 9 21.28 17.45 -41.59
C ILE A 9 22.71 16.93 -41.79
N SER A 10 22.87 15.72 -42.31
CA SER A 10 24.15 15.22 -42.78
C SER A 10 24.44 15.80 -44.19
N ALA A 11 25.30 16.77 -44.24
CA ALA A 11 25.86 17.22 -45.53
C ALA A 11 26.87 16.16 -46.03
N VAL A 12 26.46 15.43 -47.05
CA VAL A 12 27.39 14.57 -47.79
C VAL A 12 28.18 15.46 -48.74
N ILE A 13 29.43 15.73 -48.39
CA ILE A 13 30.39 16.30 -49.35
C ILE A 13 31.16 15.14 -49.97
N SER A 14 30.85 14.86 -51.25
CA SER A 14 31.68 13.99 -52.07
C SER A 14 32.95 14.73 -52.49
N MET A 15 34.06 14.39 -51.93
CA MET A 15 35.39 14.71 -52.47
C MET A 15 36.13 13.42 -52.71
N THR A 16 36.28 13.09 -54.00
CA THR A 16 37.27 12.13 -54.48
C THR A 16 38.63 12.79 -54.39
N GLY A 17 39.42 12.41 -53.43
CA GLY A 17 40.79 12.82 -53.31
C GLY A 17 41.55 11.71 -52.56
N SER A 18 42.46 11.06 -53.32
CA SER A 18 43.42 10.12 -52.72
C SER A 18 44.22 10.84 -51.66
N ALA A 19 43.85 10.68 -50.44
CA ALA A 19 44.62 11.22 -49.32
C ALA A 19 44.95 10.06 -48.40
N CYS A 20 46.24 9.74 -48.33
CA CYS A 20 46.80 9.02 -47.18
C CYS A 20 46.37 9.77 -45.91
N VAL A 21 45.41 9.25 -45.24
CA VAL A 21 44.98 9.82 -43.97
C VAL A 21 46.13 9.69 -43.00
N SER A 22 46.70 10.81 -42.55
CA SER A 22 47.75 10.77 -41.53
C SER A 22 47.28 9.98 -40.33
N THR A 23 48.16 9.26 -39.70
CA THR A 23 47.89 8.43 -38.50
C THR A 23 47.15 9.23 -37.42
N GLN A 24 47.37 10.54 -37.40
CA GLN A 24 46.69 11.47 -36.51
C GLN A 24 45.22 11.63 -36.90
N LYS A 25 44.93 11.84 -38.16
CA LYS A 25 43.56 12.02 -38.67
C LYS A 25 42.72 10.74 -38.53
N TYR A 26 43.39 9.57 -38.66
CA TYR A 26 42.75 8.28 -38.37
C TYR A 26 42.44 8.13 -36.88
N LYS A 27 43.38 8.53 -35.99
CA LYS A 27 43.16 8.57 -34.56
C LYS A 27 42.03 9.53 -34.17
N ASP A 28 41.98 10.70 -34.79
CA ASP A 28 40.92 11.69 -34.51
C ASP A 28 39.57 11.18 -34.97
N MET A 29 39.49 10.48 -36.14
CA MET A 29 38.26 9.85 -36.62
C MET A 29 37.87 8.64 -35.77
N THR A 30 38.82 7.86 -35.26
CA THR A 30 38.49 6.74 -34.34
C THR A 30 38.02 7.28 -32.99
N THR A 31 38.64 8.33 -32.48
CA THR A 31 38.15 8.99 -31.24
C THR A 31 36.79 9.62 -31.44
N ALA A 32 36.53 10.25 -32.57
CA ALA A 32 35.22 10.78 -32.89
C ALA A 32 34.16 9.65 -33.02
N ARG A 33 34.52 8.56 -33.73
CA ARG A 33 33.67 7.38 -33.84
C ARG A 33 33.38 6.80 -32.46
N ASP A 34 34.38 6.64 -31.63
CA ASP A 34 34.24 6.05 -30.30
C ASP A 34 33.42 6.97 -29.38
N HIS A 35 33.56 8.30 -29.57
CA HIS A 35 32.70 9.27 -28.92
C HIS A 35 31.21 9.11 -29.35
N TYR A 36 30.96 9.10 -30.69
CA TYR A 36 29.60 8.91 -31.20
C TYR A 36 29.04 7.54 -30.88
N MET A 37 29.88 6.49 -30.85
CA MET A 37 29.47 5.16 -30.39
C MET A 37 29.11 5.16 -28.90
N SER A 38 29.87 5.88 -28.08
CA SER A 38 29.54 6.08 -26.66
C SER A 38 28.27 6.88 -26.50
N GLU A 39 28.09 7.97 -27.26
CA GLU A 39 26.81 8.73 -27.27
C GLU A 39 25.63 7.87 -27.74
N TYR A 40 25.80 7.07 -28.78
CA TYR A 40 24.79 6.14 -29.26
C TYR A 40 24.44 5.07 -28.21
N GLN A 41 25.47 4.53 -27.51
CA GLN A 41 25.24 3.60 -26.41
C GLN A 41 24.52 4.27 -25.24
N ASN A 42 24.88 5.51 -24.92
CA ASN A 42 24.18 6.30 -23.91
C ASN A 42 22.74 6.58 -24.33
N LEU A 43 22.50 6.93 -25.60
CA LEU A 43 21.15 7.17 -26.10
C LEU A 43 20.30 5.90 -26.03
N LYS A 44 20.89 4.75 -26.38
CA LYS A 44 20.23 3.44 -26.29
C LYS A 44 19.98 3.03 -24.83
N ALA A 45 20.89 3.37 -23.93
CA ALA A 45 20.69 3.18 -22.50
C ALA A 45 19.55 4.05 -21.98
N VAL A 46 19.48 5.33 -22.41
CA VAL A 46 18.38 6.25 -22.09
C VAL A 46 17.06 5.75 -22.68
N GLU A 47 17.07 5.14 -23.85
CA GLU A 47 15.87 4.55 -24.45
C GLU A 47 15.39 3.34 -23.66
N GLN A 48 16.31 2.48 -23.21
CA GLN A 48 16.01 1.36 -22.29
C GLN A 48 15.53 1.86 -20.93
N GLU A 49 16.14 2.94 -20.43
CA GLU A 49 15.70 3.57 -19.18
C GLU A 49 14.31 4.19 -19.32
N ASN A 50 14.01 4.80 -20.48
CA ASN A 50 12.67 5.31 -20.78
C ASN A 50 11.60 4.19 -20.83
N GLU A 51 11.93 3.03 -21.39
CA GLU A 51 11.01 1.89 -21.38
C GLU A 51 10.85 1.30 -19.98
N ALA A 52 11.94 1.26 -19.19
CA ALA A 52 11.88 0.89 -17.78
C ALA A 52 11.05 1.90 -16.96
N LEU A 53 11.24 3.21 -17.24
CA LEU A 53 10.46 4.29 -16.63
C LEU A 53 8.98 4.22 -17.01
N LYS A 54 8.64 3.89 -18.26
CA LYS A 54 7.25 3.66 -18.68
C LYS A 54 6.62 2.47 -17.93
N SER A 55 7.41 1.41 -17.74
CA SER A 55 7.00 0.26 -16.93
C SER A 55 6.79 0.65 -15.48
N GLN A 56 7.72 1.44 -14.91
CA GLN A 56 7.62 1.99 -13.56
C GLN A 56 6.43 2.96 -13.44
N LEU A 57 6.18 3.78 -14.47
CA LEU A 57 5.03 4.66 -14.53
C LEU A 57 3.71 3.87 -14.43
N ARG A 58 3.62 2.77 -15.18
CA ARG A 58 2.44 1.89 -15.16
C ARG A 58 2.26 1.19 -13.81
N VAL A 59 3.37 0.84 -13.13
CA VAL A 59 3.33 0.33 -11.75
C VAL A 59 2.91 1.45 -10.79
N ALA A 60 3.46 2.65 -10.97
CA ALA A 60 3.09 3.82 -10.19
C ALA A 60 1.62 4.23 -10.39
N GLU A 61 1.10 4.11 -11.62
CA GLU A 61 -0.33 4.34 -11.90
C GLU A 61 -1.23 3.34 -11.17
N ASN A 62 -0.83 2.06 -11.13
CA ASN A 62 -1.56 1.05 -10.34
C ASN A 62 -1.42 1.29 -8.83
N GLN A 63 -0.22 1.71 -8.38
CA GLN A 63 -0.02 2.14 -6.99
C GLN A 63 -0.82 3.41 -6.68
N LEU A 64 -0.87 4.35 -7.65
CA LEU A 64 -1.69 5.55 -7.53
C LEU A 64 -3.17 5.19 -7.34
N LYS A 65 -3.66 4.19 -8.08
CA LYS A 65 -5.04 3.70 -7.94
C LYS A 65 -5.28 3.10 -6.54
N LEU A 66 -4.33 2.30 -6.03
CA LEU A 66 -4.40 1.77 -4.66
C LEU A 66 -4.33 2.89 -3.60
N VAL A 67 -3.46 3.88 -3.85
CA VAL A 67 -3.37 5.09 -3.01
C VAL A 67 -4.66 5.91 -3.12
N GLN A 68 -5.27 5.98 -4.32
CA GLN A 68 -6.56 6.64 -4.51
C GLN A 68 -7.69 5.93 -3.74
N ASP A 69 -7.72 4.59 -3.76
CA ASP A 69 -8.70 3.82 -2.96
C ASP A 69 -8.43 3.98 -1.45
N GLY A 70 -7.15 4.00 -1.06
CA GLY A 70 -6.72 4.36 0.31
C GLY A 70 -7.08 5.80 0.67
N LEU A 71 -6.89 6.73 -0.27
CA LEU A 71 -7.26 8.13 -0.13
C LEU A 71 -8.78 8.30 -0.03
N GLU A 72 -9.54 7.50 -0.77
CA GLU A 72 -11.01 7.48 -0.70
C GLU A 72 -11.48 7.03 0.69
N LYS A 73 -10.82 6.00 1.25
CA LYS A 73 -11.04 5.58 2.64
C LYS A 73 -10.65 6.67 3.62
N GLN A 74 -9.45 7.26 3.44
CA GLN A 74 -9.00 8.39 4.26
C GLN A 74 -9.91 9.62 4.12
N LYS A 75 -10.45 9.88 2.90
CA LYS A 75 -11.46 10.93 2.71
C LYS A 75 -12.74 10.65 3.46
N LYS A 76 -13.19 9.39 3.52
CA LYS A 76 -14.34 8.99 4.34
C LYS A 76 -14.06 9.16 5.83
N ASP A 77 -12.87 8.75 6.28
CA ASP A 77 -12.44 8.95 7.66
C ASP A 77 -12.24 10.45 7.95
N LEU A 78 -11.67 11.20 6.99
CA LEU A 78 -11.54 12.66 7.08
C LEU A 78 -12.92 13.34 7.12
N ALA A 79 -13.86 12.87 6.27
CA ALA A 79 -15.24 13.38 6.27
C ALA A 79 -15.94 13.06 7.61
N ARG A 80 -15.69 11.86 8.18
CA ARG A 80 -16.18 11.52 9.51
C ARG A 80 -15.57 12.42 10.57
N LEU A 81 -14.23 12.56 10.56
CA LEU A 81 -13.51 13.46 11.48
C LEU A 81 -13.90 14.92 11.28
N GLN A 82 -14.16 15.34 10.02
CA GLN A 82 -14.67 16.66 9.74
C GLN A 82 -16.09 16.86 10.27
N THR A 83 -16.91 15.80 10.23
CA THR A 83 -18.26 15.82 10.82
C THR A 83 -18.16 15.89 12.34
N GLU A 84 -17.34 15.06 12.96
CA GLU A 84 -17.07 15.09 14.40
C GLU A 84 -16.44 16.43 14.81
N SER A 85 -15.53 16.98 13.97
CA SER A 85 -14.95 18.33 14.17
C SER A 85 -15.98 19.43 14.01
N LYS A 86 -16.90 19.30 13.03
CA LYS A 86 -18.02 20.26 12.88
C LYS A 86 -19.00 20.17 14.01
N GLU A 87 -19.29 18.95 14.50
CA GLU A 87 -20.14 18.77 15.68
C GLU A 87 -19.48 19.33 16.94
N MET A 88 -18.15 19.15 17.06
CA MET A 88 -17.39 19.74 18.16
C MET A 88 -17.30 21.27 18.04
N ALA A 89 -17.10 21.80 16.81
CA ALA A 89 -17.17 23.23 16.53
C ALA A 89 -18.56 23.79 16.80
N ALA A 90 -19.62 23.10 16.39
CA ALA A 90 -21.00 23.49 16.68
C ALA A 90 -21.30 23.49 18.19
N ARG A 91 -20.76 22.50 18.93
CA ARG A 91 -20.81 22.52 20.42
C ARG A 91 -20.01 23.67 20.99
N TYR A 92 -18.82 23.94 20.41
CA TYR A 92 -18.00 25.07 20.80
C TYR A 92 -18.69 26.42 20.51
N ASP A 93 -19.33 26.53 19.34
CA ASP A 93 -20.14 27.69 18.97
C ASP A 93 -21.39 27.82 19.84
N SER A 94 -22.04 26.71 20.21
CA SER A 94 -23.15 26.72 21.19
C SER A 94 -22.68 27.20 22.56
N VAL A 95 -21.55 26.70 23.05
CA VAL A 95 -20.94 27.16 24.31
C VAL A 95 -20.47 28.61 24.21
N LEU A 96 -19.96 29.01 23.02
CA LEU A 96 -19.62 30.42 22.75
C LEU A 96 -20.88 31.30 22.69
N GLY A 97 -21.96 30.80 22.10
CA GLY A 97 -23.26 31.45 22.06
C GLY A 97 -23.86 31.60 23.48
N GLU A 98 -23.82 30.53 24.28
CA GLU A 98 -24.23 30.56 25.69
C GLU A 98 -23.35 31.50 26.50
N ASN A 99 -22.02 31.48 26.30
CA ASN A 99 -21.11 32.42 26.92
C ASN A 99 -21.33 33.86 26.45
N SER A 100 -21.65 34.07 25.15
CA SER A 100 -22.01 35.36 24.62
C SER A 100 -23.32 35.90 25.24
N GLN A 101 -24.28 34.99 25.41
CA GLN A 101 -25.56 35.31 26.07
C GLN A 101 -25.38 35.55 27.59
N LEU A 102 -24.51 34.76 28.21
CA LEU A 102 -24.10 34.94 29.60
C LEU A 102 -23.34 36.27 29.78
N LEU A 103 -22.42 36.62 28.81
CA LEU A 103 -21.70 37.87 28.78
C LEU A 103 -22.64 39.07 28.51
N SER A 104 -23.66 38.88 27.65
CA SER A 104 -24.70 39.89 27.39
C SER A 104 -25.57 40.12 28.63
N ASN A 105 -26.03 39.03 29.29
CA ASN A 105 -26.78 39.13 30.53
C ASN A 105 -25.92 39.80 31.64
N TYR A 106 -24.64 39.37 31.71
CA TYR A 106 -23.68 39.95 32.66
C TYR A 106 -23.43 41.46 32.38
N SER A 107 -23.31 41.83 31.07
CA SER A 107 -23.17 43.24 30.66
C SER A 107 -24.41 44.08 31.04
N THR A 108 -25.59 43.47 30.86
CA THR A 108 -26.88 44.12 31.21
C THR A 108 -27.01 44.24 32.73
N ASP A 109 -26.66 43.21 33.46
CA ASP A 109 -26.63 43.21 34.92
C ASP A 109 -25.58 44.20 35.46
N LYS A 110 -24.41 44.28 34.81
CA LYS A 110 -23.40 45.28 35.13
C LYS A 110 -23.89 46.71 34.88
N MET A 111 -24.62 46.97 33.78
CA MET A 111 -25.25 48.27 33.53
C MET A 111 -26.31 48.57 34.56
N ASN A 112 -27.17 47.59 34.90
CA ASN A 112 -28.18 47.73 35.95
C ASN A 112 -27.56 47.89 37.37
N LEU A 113 -26.39 47.27 37.58
CA LEU A 113 -25.64 47.43 38.83
C LEU A 113 -24.87 48.75 38.89
N GLN A 114 -24.37 49.27 37.73
CA GLN A 114 -23.73 50.59 37.69
C GLN A 114 -24.69 51.71 38.02
N GLU A 115 -25.95 51.57 37.65
CA GLU A 115 -26.99 52.54 38.06
C GLU A 115 -27.32 52.45 39.58
N LYS A 116 -27.13 51.29 40.18
CA LYS A 116 -27.42 51.10 41.60
C LYS A 116 -26.25 51.36 42.54
N LEU A 117 -25.08 51.62 41.95
CA LEU A 117 -23.86 51.60 42.76
C LEU A 117 -23.02 52.86 42.67
N ALA A 118 -23.47 53.85 43.38
CA ALA A 118 -22.61 54.89 43.94
C ALA A 118 -21.76 54.38 45.14
N ALA A 119 -21.73 53.14 45.39
CA ALA A 119 -20.93 52.63 46.51
C ALA A 119 -20.36 51.27 46.17
N ASN A 120 -19.06 51.10 45.87
CA ASN A 120 -18.43 50.05 46.62
C ASN A 120 -17.11 49.51 46.08
N GLU A 121 -16.13 49.62 46.91
CA GLU A 121 -14.88 48.88 46.90
C GLU A 121 -15.07 47.35 46.85
N GLU A 122 -16.24 46.82 47.23
CA GLU A 122 -16.56 45.36 47.17
C GLU A 122 -16.70 44.87 45.73
N GLN A 123 -17.12 45.77 44.83
CA GLN A 123 -17.24 45.44 43.43
C GLN A 123 -15.87 45.42 42.72
N VAL A 124 -14.97 46.29 43.11
CA VAL A 124 -13.59 46.27 42.64
C VAL A 124 -12.90 44.94 43.08
N ARG A 125 -13.11 44.56 44.34
CA ARG A 125 -12.64 43.27 44.84
C ARG A 125 -13.29 42.04 44.16
N GLN A 126 -14.52 42.20 43.71
CA GLN A 126 -15.20 41.14 42.93
C GLN A 126 -14.67 41.06 41.49
N GLN A 127 -14.36 42.21 40.87
CA GLN A 127 -13.73 42.26 39.56
C GLN A 127 -12.29 41.75 39.59
N GLU A 128 -11.52 42.09 40.65
CA GLU A 128 -10.18 41.57 40.83
C GLU A 128 -10.18 40.03 41.01
N ARG A 129 -11.13 39.48 41.81
CA ARG A 129 -11.31 38.01 41.91
C ARG A 129 -11.75 37.36 40.57
N GLN A 130 -12.52 38.05 39.78
CA GLN A 130 -12.93 37.57 38.46
C GLN A 130 -11.77 37.61 37.46
N LEU A 131 -10.94 38.65 37.51
CA LEU A 131 -9.72 38.74 36.70
C LEU A 131 -8.72 37.64 37.06
N LEU A 132 -8.52 37.39 38.37
CA LEU A 132 -7.68 36.25 38.82
C LEU A 132 -8.26 34.90 38.37
N GLY A 133 -9.60 34.79 38.38
CA GLY A 133 -10.28 33.58 37.83
C GLY A 133 -10.12 33.42 36.33
N LEU A 134 -10.16 34.55 35.60
CA LEU A 134 -9.95 34.58 34.14
C LEU A 134 -8.47 34.26 33.79
N GLU A 135 -7.52 34.84 34.52
CA GLU A 135 -6.09 34.54 34.40
C GLU A 135 -5.82 33.05 34.63
N ASN A 136 -6.43 32.46 35.68
CA ASN A 136 -6.34 31.02 35.94
C ASN A 136 -7.01 30.21 34.80
N THR A 137 -8.13 30.66 34.27
CA THR A 137 -8.81 29.96 33.17
C THR A 137 -8.03 30.07 31.87
N LEU A 138 -7.45 31.25 31.59
CA LEU A 138 -6.54 31.46 30.47
C LEU A 138 -5.25 30.64 30.64
N GLY A 139 -4.73 30.52 31.85
CA GLY A 139 -3.60 29.65 32.18
C GLY A 139 -3.93 28.17 31.95
N MET A 140 -5.11 27.72 32.37
CA MET A 140 -5.59 26.36 32.07
C MET A 140 -5.79 26.11 30.58
N GLN A 141 -6.42 27.06 29.86
CA GLN A 141 -6.59 26.94 28.41
C GLN A 141 -5.25 26.94 27.66
N SER A 142 -4.28 27.75 28.14
CA SER A 142 -2.92 27.75 27.58
C SER A 142 -2.24 26.39 27.81
N TYR A 143 -2.40 25.79 28.99
CA TYR A 143 -1.87 24.48 29.33
C TYR A 143 -2.53 23.38 28.50
N ASP A 144 -3.86 23.43 28.34
CA ASP A 144 -4.61 22.49 27.51
C ASP A 144 -4.21 22.61 26.04
N MET A 145 -4.03 23.82 25.54
CA MET A 145 -3.56 24.07 24.18
C MET A 145 -2.14 23.53 23.95
N GLN A 146 -1.24 23.72 24.92
CA GLN A 146 0.11 23.15 24.85
C GLN A 146 0.10 21.63 24.93
N SER A 147 -0.77 21.04 25.75
CA SER A 147 -1.01 19.61 25.81
C SER A 147 -1.56 19.06 24.47
N ILE A 148 -2.55 19.73 23.90
CA ILE A 148 -3.11 19.39 22.58
C ILE A 148 -2.04 19.49 21.50
N GLN A 149 -1.23 20.55 21.51
CA GLN A 149 -0.17 20.78 20.54
C GLN A 149 0.94 19.71 20.65
N SER A 150 1.31 19.32 21.87
CA SER A 150 2.27 18.23 22.09
C SER A 150 1.71 16.86 21.64
N ASN A 151 0.42 16.62 21.93
CA ASN A 151 -0.28 15.42 21.47
C ASN A 151 -0.41 15.38 19.95
N LEU A 152 -0.67 16.56 19.31
CA LEU A 152 -0.74 16.66 17.86
C LEU A 152 0.62 16.35 17.23
N ALA A 153 1.69 16.97 17.72
CA ALA A 153 3.05 16.69 17.25
C ALA A 153 3.43 15.20 17.41
N SER A 154 3.06 14.59 18.52
CA SER A 154 3.27 13.15 18.74
C SER A 154 2.47 12.30 17.76
N ARG A 155 1.23 12.68 17.46
CA ARG A 155 0.40 11.98 16.46
C ARG A 155 0.94 12.15 15.04
N GLU A 156 1.38 13.35 14.67
CA GLU A 156 2.01 13.61 13.37
C GLU A 156 3.27 12.76 13.19
N GLN A 157 4.11 12.69 14.22
CA GLN A 157 5.30 11.87 14.20
C GLN A 157 4.96 10.37 14.04
N ARG A 158 3.88 9.93 14.70
CA ARG A 158 3.38 8.57 14.62
C ARG A 158 2.81 8.25 13.23
N VAL A 159 2.08 9.18 12.64
CA VAL A 159 1.59 9.06 11.25
C VAL A 159 2.76 8.93 10.28
N ALA A 160 3.76 9.79 10.39
CA ALA A 160 4.94 9.73 9.53
C ALA A 160 5.70 8.39 9.67
N GLN A 161 5.79 7.83 10.88
CA GLN A 161 6.38 6.50 11.11
C GLN A 161 5.55 5.38 10.47
N LEU A 162 4.23 5.48 10.56
CA LEU A 162 3.31 4.51 9.94
C LEU A 162 3.39 4.56 8.42
N GLU A 163 3.41 5.75 7.83
CA GLU A 163 3.56 5.94 6.39
C GLU A 163 4.89 5.36 5.89
N LYS A 164 5.98 5.62 6.60
CA LYS A 164 7.29 5.05 6.28
C LYS A 164 7.26 3.51 6.31
N LEU A 165 6.70 2.94 7.37
CA LEU A 165 6.62 1.49 7.52
C LEU A 165 5.74 0.85 6.44
N LEU A 166 4.63 1.51 6.07
CA LEU A 166 3.77 1.10 4.97
C LEU A 166 4.54 1.08 3.65
N ALA A 167 5.25 2.17 3.33
CA ALA A 167 6.05 2.27 2.11
C ALA A 167 7.14 1.18 2.05
N GLU A 168 7.79 0.87 3.18
CA GLU A 168 8.76 -0.22 3.27
C GLU A 168 8.11 -1.59 3.00
N LYS A 169 6.92 -1.82 3.53
CA LYS A 169 6.17 -3.08 3.31
C LYS A 169 5.69 -3.21 1.86
N GLU A 170 5.22 -2.13 1.26
CA GLU A 170 4.86 -2.11 -0.16
C GLU A 170 6.07 -2.41 -1.07
N ALA A 171 7.21 -1.81 -0.78
CA ALA A 171 8.45 -2.07 -1.52
C ALA A 171 8.90 -3.55 -1.38
N GLN A 172 8.78 -4.14 -0.18
CA GLN A 172 9.06 -5.56 0.05
C GLN A 172 8.12 -6.45 -0.77
N MET A 173 6.83 -6.13 -0.82
CA MET A 173 5.84 -6.89 -1.60
C MET A 173 6.10 -6.77 -3.10
N ALA A 174 6.45 -5.61 -3.59
CA ALA A 174 6.82 -5.41 -5.00
C ALA A 174 8.06 -6.25 -5.39
N LYS A 175 9.08 -6.26 -4.54
CA LYS A 175 10.28 -7.08 -4.74
C LYS A 175 9.96 -8.58 -4.73
N LEU A 176 9.15 -9.01 -3.77
CA LEU A 176 8.70 -10.40 -3.70
C LEU A 176 7.94 -10.80 -4.97
N ARG A 177 7.03 -9.96 -5.45
CA ARG A 177 6.28 -10.18 -6.68
C ARG A 177 7.20 -10.42 -7.88
N LEU A 178 8.21 -9.57 -8.06
CA LEU A 178 9.19 -9.72 -9.14
C LEU A 178 9.97 -11.04 -9.02
N SER A 179 10.42 -11.38 -7.83
CA SER A 179 11.10 -12.65 -7.55
C SER A 179 10.23 -13.85 -7.87
N LEU A 180 8.95 -13.82 -7.47
CA LEU A 180 7.99 -14.87 -7.77
C LEU A 180 7.70 -14.98 -9.28
N GLN A 181 7.54 -13.87 -9.97
CA GLN A 181 7.37 -13.88 -11.44
C GLN A 181 8.55 -14.55 -12.14
N GLN A 182 9.77 -14.23 -11.73
CA GLN A 182 10.99 -14.84 -12.28
C GLN A 182 11.08 -16.36 -11.93
N ALA A 183 10.85 -16.71 -10.68
CA ALA A 183 10.95 -18.10 -10.22
C ALA A 183 9.89 -19.00 -10.86
N LEU A 184 8.72 -18.47 -11.18
CA LEU A 184 7.57 -19.20 -11.72
C LEU A 184 7.45 -19.08 -13.25
N THR A 185 8.39 -18.39 -13.92
CA THR A 185 8.46 -18.35 -15.37
C THR A 185 8.64 -19.78 -15.93
N GLY A 186 7.76 -20.20 -16.80
CA GLY A 186 7.74 -21.57 -17.37
C GLY A 186 6.74 -22.52 -16.71
N ILE A 187 6.10 -22.15 -15.59
CA ILE A 187 4.99 -22.89 -14.99
C ILE A 187 3.64 -22.20 -15.25
N SER A 188 3.66 -20.95 -15.66
CA SER A 188 2.47 -20.11 -15.92
C SER A 188 1.48 -20.77 -16.88
N ASP A 189 1.96 -21.46 -17.90
CA ASP A 189 1.14 -22.17 -18.90
C ASP A 189 0.48 -23.45 -18.36
N ALA A 190 0.92 -23.92 -17.20
CA ALA A 190 0.42 -25.16 -16.58
C ALA A 190 -0.71 -24.92 -15.55
N GLY A 191 -1.29 -23.72 -15.49
CA GLY A 191 -2.41 -23.41 -14.60
C GLY A 191 -2.01 -22.70 -13.29
N LEU A 192 -0.97 -21.87 -13.37
CA LEU A 192 -0.56 -20.96 -12.31
C LEU A 192 -0.84 -19.52 -12.74
N SER A 193 -1.44 -18.71 -11.86
CA SER A 193 -1.59 -17.28 -12.05
C SER A 193 -1.17 -16.50 -10.80
N LEU A 194 -0.61 -15.32 -11.01
CA LEU A 194 -0.19 -14.43 -9.95
C LEU A 194 -0.93 -13.10 -10.10
N THR A 195 -1.67 -12.71 -9.07
CA THR A 195 -2.41 -11.46 -9.01
C THR A 195 -2.11 -10.73 -7.71
N GLU A 196 -2.22 -9.41 -7.73
CA GLU A 196 -2.06 -8.57 -6.56
C GLU A 196 -3.37 -7.83 -6.27
N ARG A 197 -3.83 -7.90 -5.02
CA ARG A 197 -5.05 -7.24 -4.55
C ARG A 197 -4.87 -6.81 -3.09
N ASN A 198 -5.21 -5.57 -2.78
CA ASN A 198 -5.20 -5.04 -1.41
C ASN A 198 -3.85 -5.25 -0.69
N GLY A 199 -2.72 -5.04 -1.37
CA GLY A 199 -1.38 -5.21 -0.79
C GLY A 199 -1.00 -6.66 -0.49
N LYS A 200 -1.75 -7.64 -1.00
CA LYS A 200 -1.46 -9.07 -0.90
C LYS A 200 -1.23 -9.67 -2.28
N ILE A 201 -0.32 -10.62 -2.34
CA ILE A 201 -0.07 -11.39 -3.56
C ILE A 201 -0.85 -12.70 -3.48
N TYR A 202 -1.63 -12.97 -4.49
CA TYR A 202 -2.41 -14.20 -4.65
C TYR A 202 -1.76 -15.03 -5.75
N ILE A 203 -1.31 -16.21 -5.39
CA ILE A 203 -0.81 -17.22 -6.32
C ILE A 203 -1.89 -18.29 -6.42
N SER A 204 -2.60 -18.29 -7.54
CA SER A 204 -3.63 -19.29 -7.81
C SER A 204 -3.04 -20.45 -8.61
N LEU A 205 -3.19 -21.65 -8.07
CA LEU A 205 -2.75 -22.88 -8.67
C LEU A 205 -3.97 -23.73 -9.00
N SER A 206 -4.13 -24.12 -10.25
CA SER A 206 -5.22 -25.00 -10.65
C SER A 206 -5.13 -26.35 -9.94
N GLN A 207 -6.29 -26.96 -9.72
CA GLN A 207 -6.33 -28.31 -9.13
C GLN A 207 -5.46 -29.29 -9.92
N ASN A 208 -5.52 -29.25 -11.25
CA ASN A 208 -4.84 -30.22 -12.11
C ASN A 208 -3.30 -30.11 -12.03
N LEU A 209 -2.78 -28.94 -11.65
CA LEU A 209 -1.34 -28.77 -11.40
C LEU A 209 -0.91 -29.41 -10.08
N LEU A 210 -1.77 -29.32 -9.06
CA LEU A 210 -1.42 -29.72 -7.70
C LEU A 210 -1.83 -31.13 -7.35
N PHE A 211 -3.00 -31.60 -7.81
CA PHE A 211 -3.63 -32.85 -7.35
C PHE A 211 -4.25 -33.62 -8.50
N LYS A 212 -4.24 -34.95 -8.36
CA LYS A 212 -5.10 -35.79 -9.16
C LYS A 212 -6.58 -35.57 -8.80
N SER A 213 -7.48 -35.92 -9.71
CA SER A 213 -8.91 -35.80 -9.48
C SER A 213 -9.34 -36.58 -8.22
N GLY A 214 -10.06 -35.88 -7.33
CA GLY A 214 -10.52 -36.44 -6.05
C GLY A 214 -9.46 -36.64 -4.98
N SER A 215 -8.17 -36.42 -5.28
CA SER A 215 -7.07 -36.55 -4.33
C SER A 215 -6.75 -35.26 -3.61
N ASP A 216 -6.20 -35.37 -2.42
CA ASP A 216 -5.55 -34.35 -1.62
C ASP A 216 -4.03 -34.57 -1.51
N GLU A 217 -3.49 -35.58 -2.18
CA GLU A 217 -2.05 -35.79 -2.28
C GLU A 217 -1.45 -34.96 -3.41
N VAL A 218 -0.38 -34.21 -3.10
CA VAL A 218 0.29 -33.34 -4.07
C VAL A 218 1.03 -34.13 -5.11
N ASP A 219 0.71 -33.94 -6.38
CA ASP A 219 1.35 -34.55 -7.54
C ASP A 219 2.82 -34.09 -7.69
N PRO A 220 3.69 -34.89 -8.36
CA PRO A 220 5.07 -34.50 -8.67
C PRO A 220 5.22 -33.15 -9.36
N SER A 221 4.32 -32.76 -10.28
CA SER A 221 4.31 -31.45 -10.91
C SER A 221 4.01 -30.34 -9.91
N GLY A 222 3.03 -30.55 -9.03
CA GLY A 222 2.71 -29.64 -7.94
C GLY A 222 3.87 -29.52 -6.94
N LYS A 223 4.52 -30.61 -6.57
CA LYS A 223 5.71 -30.60 -5.70
C LYS A 223 6.81 -29.72 -6.27
N LYS A 224 7.09 -29.81 -7.59
CA LYS A 224 8.08 -28.94 -8.26
C LYS A 224 7.70 -27.47 -8.16
N ALA A 225 6.44 -27.12 -8.45
CA ALA A 225 5.95 -25.75 -8.35
C ALA A 225 6.07 -25.22 -6.92
N LEU A 226 5.67 -26.02 -5.92
CA LEU A 226 5.76 -25.66 -4.50
C LEU A 226 7.21 -25.56 -4.00
N THR A 227 8.15 -26.33 -4.56
CA THR A 227 9.57 -26.21 -4.23
C THR A 227 10.15 -24.87 -4.71
N LEU A 228 9.83 -24.46 -5.94
CA LEU A 228 10.27 -23.16 -6.46
C LEU A 228 9.67 -22.01 -5.66
N LEU A 229 8.38 -22.13 -5.33
CA LEU A 229 7.70 -21.15 -4.50
C LEU A 229 8.30 -21.05 -3.10
N ALA A 230 8.56 -22.20 -2.46
CA ALA A 230 9.15 -22.25 -1.13
C ALA A 230 10.53 -21.58 -1.10
N LYS A 231 11.34 -21.78 -2.13
CA LYS A 231 12.64 -21.09 -2.25
C LYS A 231 12.47 -19.56 -2.26
N ALA A 232 11.58 -19.03 -3.10
CA ALA A 232 11.32 -17.60 -3.16
C ALA A 232 10.74 -17.05 -1.83
N LEU A 233 9.95 -17.86 -1.10
CA LEU A 233 9.37 -17.50 0.20
C LEU A 233 10.38 -17.57 1.34
N SER A 234 11.40 -18.42 1.24
CA SER A 234 12.48 -18.52 2.23
C SER A 234 13.34 -17.27 2.26
N ASP A 235 13.52 -16.62 1.11
CA ASP A 235 14.26 -15.36 1.00
C ASP A 235 13.50 -14.15 1.57
N ASN A 236 12.22 -14.33 1.95
CA ASN A 236 11.35 -13.27 2.46
C ASN A 236 10.68 -13.71 3.78
N PRO A 237 11.39 -13.70 4.92
CA PRO A 237 10.92 -14.27 6.19
C PRO A 237 9.74 -13.53 6.82
N ASP A 238 9.56 -12.25 6.53
CA ASP A 238 8.52 -11.38 7.11
C ASP A 238 7.14 -11.53 6.44
N ILE A 239 6.98 -12.49 5.52
CA ILE A 239 5.72 -12.69 4.81
C ILE A 239 4.92 -13.81 5.47
N GLU A 240 3.69 -13.52 5.82
CA GLU A 240 2.70 -14.52 6.26
C GLU A 240 2.06 -15.19 5.05
N ILE A 241 1.78 -16.47 5.18
CA ILE A 241 1.34 -17.32 4.09
C ILE A 241 0.06 -18.03 4.50
N ILE A 242 -1.03 -17.73 3.81
CA ILE A 242 -2.30 -18.41 3.97
C ILE A 242 -2.54 -19.26 2.72
N VAL A 243 -2.79 -20.52 2.90
CA VAL A 243 -3.14 -21.45 1.81
C VAL A 243 -4.63 -21.72 1.89
N GLU A 244 -5.37 -21.27 0.88
CA GLU A 244 -6.82 -21.50 0.78
C GLU A 244 -7.14 -22.53 -0.29
N GLY A 245 -7.84 -23.60 0.09
CA GLY A 245 -8.39 -24.57 -0.84
C GLY A 245 -9.80 -24.21 -1.27
N HIS A 246 -10.08 -24.32 -2.57
CA HIS A 246 -11.39 -24.05 -3.15
C HIS A 246 -11.85 -25.23 -4.01
N THR A 247 -13.15 -25.46 -4.02
CA THR A 247 -13.80 -26.45 -4.87
C THR A 247 -14.79 -25.78 -5.83
N ASP A 248 -15.31 -26.53 -6.77
CA ASP A 248 -16.55 -26.20 -7.45
C ASP A 248 -17.77 -26.66 -6.62
N ASP A 249 -18.96 -26.55 -7.19
CA ASP A 249 -20.21 -26.96 -6.59
C ASP A 249 -20.54 -28.45 -6.78
N ALA A 250 -19.61 -29.24 -7.30
CA ALA A 250 -19.82 -30.68 -7.43
C ALA A 250 -19.62 -31.38 -6.08
N GLY A 251 -20.57 -32.22 -5.68
CA GLY A 251 -20.58 -32.93 -4.40
C GLY A 251 -21.28 -32.19 -3.28
N GLY A 252 -21.32 -32.80 -2.11
CA GLY A 252 -21.96 -32.23 -0.92
C GLY A 252 -21.15 -31.10 -0.29
N VAL A 253 -21.83 -30.23 0.46
CA VAL A 253 -21.20 -29.07 1.13
C VAL A 253 -20.11 -29.52 2.10
N ASP A 254 -20.40 -30.48 2.97
CA ASP A 254 -19.46 -30.97 3.99
C ASP A 254 -18.24 -31.63 3.33
N TYR A 255 -18.46 -32.41 2.29
CA TYR A 255 -17.38 -33.01 1.51
C TYR A 255 -16.43 -31.95 0.92
N ASN A 256 -17.01 -30.88 0.37
CA ASN A 256 -16.22 -29.80 -0.22
C ASN A 256 -15.46 -28.98 0.83
N TRP A 257 -16.02 -28.78 2.03
CA TRP A 257 -15.31 -28.22 3.16
C TRP A 257 -14.11 -29.05 3.55
N ASP A 258 -14.30 -30.35 3.73
CA ASP A 258 -13.25 -31.29 4.10
C ASP A 258 -12.18 -31.38 3.05
N LEU A 259 -12.58 -31.56 1.78
CA LEU A 259 -11.63 -31.69 0.67
C LEU A 259 -10.75 -30.45 0.50
N SER A 260 -11.38 -29.28 0.55
CA SER A 260 -10.64 -28.01 0.42
C SER A 260 -9.64 -27.80 1.57
N THR A 261 -10.03 -28.17 2.78
CA THR A 261 -9.16 -28.07 3.98
C THR A 261 -8.00 -29.06 3.91
N ARG A 262 -8.26 -30.31 3.55
CA ARG A 262 -7.21 -31.34 3.38
C ARG A 262 -6.21 -30.91 2.30
N ARG A 263 -6.68 -30.41 1.16
CA ARG A 263 -5.81 -29.91 0.08
C ARG A 263 -4.93 -28.74 0.53
N ALA A 264 -5.51 -27.76 1.20
CA ALA A 264 -4.74 -26.64 1.78
C ALA A 264 -3.66 -27.15 2.75
N THR A 265 -4.03 -28.09 3.62
CA THR A 265 -3.10 -28.72 4.58
C THR A 265 -1.97 -29.47 3.89
N SER A 266 -2.26 -30.19 2.79
CA SER A 266 -1.24 -30.89 2.02
C SER A 266 -0.23 -29.94 1.36
N VAL A 267 -0.70 -28.79 0.86
CA VAL A 267 0.17 -27.75 0.32
C VAL A 267 1.02 -27.12 1.42
N VAL A 268 0.44 -26.81 2.58
CA VAL A 268 1.17 -26.29 3.76
C VAL A 268 2.27 -27.26 4.18
N LYS A 269 1.96 -28.54 4.31
CA LYS A 269 2.96 -29.57 4.62
C LYS A 269 4.09 -29.62 3.59
N GLN A 270 3.75 -29.52 2.31
CA GLN A 270 4.76 -29.53 1.24
C GLN A 270 5.65 -28.28 1.28
N LEU A 271 5.10 -27.10 1.56
CA LEU A 271 5.89 -25.89 1.75
C LEU A 271 6.80 -25.98 2.99
N ALA A 272 6.31 -26.54 4.09
CA ALA A 272 7.11 -26.78 5.30
C ALA A 272 8.27 -27.76 5.05
N ILE A 273 8.03 -28.85 4.33
CA ILE A 273 9.08 -29.81 3.92
C ILE A 273 10.15 -29.11 3.07
N ASN A 274 9.77 -28.13 2.26
CA ASN A 274 10.68 -27.34 1.42
C ASN A 274 11.33 -26.16 2.17
N GLY A 275 11.23 -26.09 3.50
CA GLY A 275 11.98 -25.15 4.34
C GLY A 275 11.23 -23.86 4.72
N VAL A 276 9.95 -23.73 4.39
CA VAL A 276 9.15 -22.58 4.88
C VAL A 276 8.77 -22.84 6.35
N PRO A 277 9.09 -21.95 7.29
CA PRO A 277 8.77 -22.11 8.70
C PRO A 277 7.25 -22.31 8.93
N PRO A 278 6.84 -23.35 9.67
CA PRO A 278 5.42 -23.64 9.92
C PRO A 278 4.69 -22.49 10.64
N SER A 279 5.39 -21.70 11.44
CA SER A 279 4.83 -20.54 12.15
C SER A 279 4.26 -19.46 11.22
N ARG A 280 4.69 -19.45 9.95
CA ARG A 280 4.23 -18.51 8.92
C ARG A 280 3.09 -19.08 8.07
N LEU A 281 2.75 -20.36 8.25
CA LEU A 281 1.85 -21.08 7.38
C LEU A 281 0.48 -21.28 8.04
N THR A 282 -0.57 -20.90 7.35
CA THR A 282 -1.95 -21.16 7.74
C THR A 282 -2.65 -21.92 6.60
N ALA A 283 -3.38 -23.00 6.94
CA ALA A 283 -4.23 -23.72 6.00
C ALA A 283 -5.70 -23.37 6.25
N ALA A 284 -6.44 -23.06 5.19
CA ALA A 284 -7.87 -22.78 5.25
C ALA A 284 -8.62 -23.48 4.11
N GLY A 285 -9.78 -24.06 4.42
CA GLY A 285 -10.72 -24.53 3.42
C GLY A 285 -11.81 -23.47 3.17
N ARG A 286 -12.18 -23.27 1.93
CA ARG A 286 -13.29 -22.36 1.53
C ARG A 286 -14.48 -23.14 0.92
N GLY A 287 -14.29 -24.44 0.68
CA GLY A 287 -15.28 -25.25 -0.02
C GLY A 287 -15.65 -24.61 -1.36
N MET A 288 -16.91 -24.67 -1.69
CA MET A 288 -17.50 -24.09 -2.90
C MET A 288 -18.03 -22.66 -2.73
N HIS A 289 -17.85 -22.03 -1.55
CA HIS A 289 -18.53 -20.78 -1.18
C HIS A 289 -17.81 -19.52 -1.65
N HIS A 290 -16.62 -19.63 -2.25
CA HIS A 290 -15.87 -18.51 -2.82
C HIS A 290 -15.50 -18.77 -4.28
N PRO A 291 -16.49 -18.91 -5.19
CA PRO A 291 -16.25 -19.11 -6.60
C PRO A 291 -15.74 -17.82 -7.25
N ILE A 292 -14.76 -17.94 -8.16
CA ILE A 292 -14.30 -16.81 -8.99
C ILE A 292 -15.09 -16.69 -10.30
N MET A 293 -15.77 -17.75 -10.68
CA MET A 293 -16.63 -17.82 -11.86
C MET A 293 -17.93 -18.56 -11.48
N PRO A 294 -19.03 -18.26 -12.17
CA PRO A 294 -20.27 -19.03 -12.01
C PRO A 294 -20.01 -20.53 -12.31
N ASN A 295 -20.57 -21.44 -11.52
CA ASN A 295 -20.42 -22.88 -11.70
C ASN A 295 -21.31 -23.46 -12.83
N ASN A 296 -21.45 -22.78 -13.95
CA ASN A 296 -22.36 -23.08 -15.06
C ASN A 296 -21.70 -23.78 -16.26
N SER A 297 -20.38 -23.91 -16.28
CA SER A 297 -19.65 -24.62 -17.33
C SER A 297 -18.48 -25.43 -16.74
N ALA A 298 -18.01 -26.43 -17.46
CA ALA A 298 -16.86 -27.24 -17.06
C ALA A 298 -15.58 -26.39 -16.89
N GLU A 299 -15.39 -25.40 -17.77
CA GLU A 299 -14.25 -24.47 -17.72
C GLU A 299 -14.32 -23.58 -16.47
N ASN A 300 -15.51 -23.05 -16.15
CA ASN A 300 -15.70 -22.22 -14.98
C ASN A 300 -15.51 -23.01 -13.67
N LYS A 301 -16.07 -24.23 -13.62
CA LYS A 301 -15.82 -25.17 -12.50
C LYS A 301 -14.35 -25.49 -12.35
N ALA A 302 -13.62 -25.70 -13.46
CA ALA A 302 -12.18 -25.93 -13.42
C ALA A 302 -11.41 -24.73 -12.84
N LYS A 303 -11.83 -23.49 -13.12
CA LYS A 303 -11.25 -22.28 -12.53
C LYS A 303 -11.55 -22.18 -11.02
N ASN A 304 -12.76 -22.60 -10.60
CA ASN A 304 -13.14 -22.60 -9.19
C ASN A 304 -12.36 -23.65 -8.38
N ARG A 305 -12.03 -24.80 -8.97
CA ARG A 305 -11.17 -25.83 -8.36
C ARG A 305 -9.72 -25.39 -8.37
N ARG A 306 -9.33 -24.65 -7.35
CA ARG A 306 -7.99 -24.07 -7.23
C ARG A 306 -7.50 -24.09 -5.78
N THR A 307 -6.22 -23.86 -5.62
CA THR A 307 -5.61 -23.51 -4.33
C THR A 307 -5.00 -22.12 -4.47
N GLU A 308 -5.36 -21.23 -3.61
CA GLU A 308 -4.76 -19.90 -3.53
C GLU A 308 -3.73 -19.85 -2.41
N ILE A 309 -2.53 -19.40 -2.72
CA ILE A 309 -1.50 -19.09 -1.74
C ILE A 309 -1.45 -17.58 -1.65
N ILE A 310 -1.87 -17.09 -0.50
CA ILE A 310 -2.02 -15.66 -0.21
C ILE A 310 -0.82 -15.23 0.62
N LEU A 311 -0.06 -14.30 0.08
CA LEU A 311 1.12 -13.74 0.73
C LEU A 311 0.77 -12.35 1.23
N SER A 312 0.94 -12.13 2.52
CA SER A 312 0.70 -10.84 3.17
C SER A 312 1.91 -10.43 3.98
N PRO A 313 2.24 -9.13 4.01
CA PRO A 313 3.28 -8.64 4.91
C PRO A 313 2.81 -8.81 6.36
N ASN A 314 3.73 -9.16 7.25
CA ASN A 314 3.45 -9.10 8.68
C ASN A 314 3.29 -7.64 9.10
N LEU A 315 2.15 -7.33 9.69
CA LEU A 315 1.77 -5.99 10.13
C LEU A 315 1.78 -5.82 11.65
N ASP A 316 2.36 -6.77 12.41
CA ASP A 316 2.37 -6.73 13.88
C ASP A 316 2.97 -5.44 14.42
N LYS A 317 4.11 -5.00 13.85
CA LYS A 317 4.73 -3.72 14.23
C LYS A 317 3.84 -2.51 13.96
N LEU A 318 3.02 -2.58 12.92
CA LEU A 318 2.07 -1.51 12.58
C LEU A 318 0.91 -1.48 13.57
N ILE A 319 0.43 -2.66 13.97
CA ILE A 319 -0.60 -2.82 15.00
C ILE A 319 -0.08 -2.35 16.37
N GLU A 320 1.18 -2.62 16.67
CA GLU A 320 1.84 -2.18 17.91
C GLU A 320 1.97 -0.65 17.99
N LEU A 321 2.25 0.00 16.87
CA LEU A 321 2.28 1.47 16.76
C LEU A 321 0.88 2.10 16.83
N LEU A 322 -0.19 1.34 16.58
CA LEU A 322 -1.57 1.82 16.68
C LEU A 322 -2.15 1.75 18.08
N LYS A 323 -1.52 0.99 18.97
CA LYS A 323 -1.87 0.92 20.41
C LYS A 323 -1.25 2.06 21.19
#